data_22aa2834c0b1296fb0f71adf4c253ddd
#
_entry.id   22aa2834c0b1296fb0f71adf4c253ddd
#
_cell.length_a   1.000
_cell.length_b   1.000
_cell.length_c   1.000
_cell.angle_alpha   90.00
_cell.angle_beta   90.00
_cell.angle_gamma   90.00
#
_symmetry.space_group_name_H-M   'P 1'
#
loop_
_entity.id
_entity.type
_entity.pdbx_description
1 polymer ?
#
loop_
_entity_poly.entity_id
_entity_poly.type
_entity_poly.pdbx_seq_one_letter_code
_entity_poly.pdbx_strand_id
1 'polypeptide(L)'
;MSLFVIGDTHLSLSVDKPMDIFKGWTDYVERLESNWNKIVSPEDSVVIPGDISWAMGFSEAVKDFSFLNSLNGTKYILKGNHDYWWNTMSKMNKFLSENGFDSIRIIHNNAYSVEGFAIGGSRGWFYDDSSPADQKVILREAGRLRASLKEAEKLGYKTCIIPESN
;
A
#
# COMPACT_ATOMS: atom_id res chain seq x y z
N MET A 1 9.91 1.64 -18.53
CA MET A 1 9.13 1.20 -17.35
C MET A 1 10.06 1.13 -16.16
N SER A 2 9.68 1.74 -15.05
CA SER A 2 10.49 1.83 -13.83
C SER A 2 9.64 1.42 -12.62
N LEU A 3 10.30 0.98 -11.55
CA LEU A 3 9.67 0.67 -10.28
C LEU A 3 10.08 1.72 -9.24
N PHE A 4 9.09 2.38 -8.67
CA PHE A 4 9.25 3.36 -7.59
C PHE A 4 8.68 2.83 -6.28
N VAL A 5 9.13 3.38 -5.18
CA VAL A 5 8.58 3.10 -3.85
C VAL A 5 8.38 4.41 -3.11
N ILE A 6 7.21 4.60 -2.53
CA ILE A 6 6.88 5.74 -1.66
C ILE A 6 5.97 5.26 -0.54
N GLY A 7 6.30 5.56 0.70
CA GLY A 7 5.47 5.22 1.87
C GLY A 7 4.70 6.42 2.43
N ASP A 8 3.80 6.12 3.34
CA ASP A 8 3.18 7.08 4.26
C ASP A 8 2.49 8.26 3.56
N THR A 9 1.61 7.97 2.61
CA THR A 9 0.85 9.01 1.90
C THR A 9 -0.19 9.70 2.80
N HIS A 10 -0.66 9.00 3.84
CA HIS A 10 -1.55 9.55 4.88
C HIS A 10 -2.67 10.42 4.34
N LEU A 11 -3.30 10.01 3.25
CA LEU A 11 -4.39 10.76 2.64
C LEU A 11 -5.58 10.88 3.60
N SER A 12 -6.23 12.04 3.58
CA SER A 12 -7.35 12.37 4.47
C SER A 12 -8.41 13.24 3.78
N LEU A 13 -8.68 12.98 2.49
CA LEU A 13 -9.56 13.82 1.67
C LEU A 13 -11.04 13.75 2.07
N SER A 14 -11.43 12.76 2.88
CA SER A 14 -12.79 12.59 3.39
C SER A 14 -12.90 12.66 4.90
N VAL A 15 -11.78 12.73 5.62
CA VAL A 15 -11.75 12.72 7.08
C VAL A 15 -11.00 13.94 7.63
N ASP A 16 -11.38 14.38 8.81
CA ASP A 16 -10.73 15.50 9.49
C ASP A 16 -9.45 15.03 10.20
N LYS A 17 -8.40 14.83 9.42
CA LYS A 17 -7.06 14.48 9.87
C LYS A 17 -6.04 15.31 9.10
N PRO A 18 -5.95 16.62 9.38
CA PRO A 18 -5.08 17.51 8.64
C PRO A 18 -3.60 17.15 8.89
N MET A 19 -2.90 16.74 7.83
CA MET A 19 -1.46 16.45 7.90
C MET A 19 -0.60 17.72 7.75
N ASP A 20 -1.16 18.79 7.25
CA ASP A 20 -0.51 20.10 7.06
C ASP A 20 -0.15 20.82 8.37
N ILE A 21 -0.65 20.35 9.52
CA ILE A 21 -0.20 20.77 10.85
C ILE A 21 1.26 20.39 11.13
N PHE A 22 1.80 19.41 10.43
CA PHE A 22 3.19 18.99 10.58
C PHE A 22 4.12 19.80 9.68
N LYS A 23 5.29 20.15 10.21
CA LYS A 23 6.28 20.91 9.46
C LYS A 23 6.68 20.17 8.17
N GLY A 24 6.52 20.82 7.04
CA GLY A 24 6.88 20.28 5.72
C GLY A 24 5.75 19.56 4.99
N TRP A 25 4.56 19.45 5.60
CA TRP A 25 3.38 18.80 4.99
C TRP A 25 2.38 19.80 4.39
N THR A 26 2.67 21.09 4.41
CA THR A 26 1.82 22.11 3.77
C THR A 26 1.60 21.77 2.30
N ASP A 27 0.35 21.81 1.84
CA ASP A 27 -0.08 21.52 0.46
C ASP A 27 0.48 20.16 -0.04
N TYR A 28 0.58 19.16 0.85
CA TYR A 28 1.29 17.92 0.54
C TYR A 28 0.58 17.10 -0.56
N VAL A 29 -0.75 17.15 -0.65
CA VAL A 29 -1.53 16.42 -1.66
C VAL A 29 -1.23 16.97 -3.06
N GLU A 30 -1.29 18.28 -3.24
CA GLU A 30 -1.00 18.96 -4.50
C GLU A 30 0.46 18.78 -4.90
N ARG A 31 1.36 18.83 -3.92
CA ARG A 31 2.79 18.58 -4.14
C ARG A 31 3.05 17.13 -4.51
N LEU A 32 2.37 16.18 -3.87
CA LEU A 32 2.46 14.76 -4.20
C LEU A 32 2.01 14.53 -5.64
N GLU A 33 0.84 15.03 -6.02
CA GLU A 33 0.30 14.91 -7.38
C GLU A 33 1.25 15.48 -8.41
N SER A 34 1.67 16.72 -8.20
CA SER A 34 2.55 17.43 -9.15
C SER A 34 3.90 16.73 -9.32
N ASN A 35 4.52 16.29 -8.22
CA ASN A 35 5.82 15.63 -8.27
C ASN A 35 5.71 14.19 -8.81
N TRP A 36 4.66 13.46 -8.42
CA TRP A 36 4.39 12.12 -8.90
C TRP A 36 4.28 12.10 -10.43
N ASN A 37 3.38 12.92 -10.98
CA ASN A 37 3.11 12.94 -12.43
C ASN A 37 4.26 13.52 -13.27
N LYS A 38 5.26 14.19 -12.65
CA LYS A 38 6.51 14.57 -13.32
C LYS A 38 7.51 13.43 -13.45
N ILE A 39 7.49 12.49 -12.49
CA ILE A 39 8.52 11.46 -12.36
C ILE A 39 8.00 10.11 -12.86
N VAL A 40 6.74 9.78 -12.56
CA VAL A 40 6.10 8.51 -12.87
C VAL A 40 5.33 8.63 -14.19
N SER A 41 5.64 7.77 -15.14
CA SER A 41 4.91 7.63 -16.40
C SER A 41 3.70 6.69 -16.24
N PRO A 42 2.72 6.72 -17.14
CA PRO A 42 1.58 5.79 -17.12
C PRO A 42 1.96 4.30 -17.13
N GLU A 43 3.11 3.96 -17.73
CA GLU A 43 3.62 2.59 -17.86
C GLU A 43 4.44 2.14 -16.64
N ASP A 44 4.76 3.04 -15.73
CA ASP A 44 5.59 2.73 -14.56
C ASP A 44 4.77 2.05 -13.44
N SER A 45 5.47 1.52 -12.47
CA SER A 45 4.91 0.88 -11.30
C SER A 45 5.37 1.57 -10.02
N VAL A 46 4.46 1.71 -9.07
CA VAL A 46 4.76 2.33 -7.76
C VAL A 46 4.29 1.41 -6.64
N VAL A 47 5.15 1.11 -5.70
CA VAL A 47 4.78 0.39 -4.48
C VAL A 47 4.56 1.38 -3.36
N ILE A 48 3.43 1.23 -2.66
CA ILE A 48 3.09 2.01 -1.47
C ILE A 48 3.02 1.02 -0.30
N PRO A 49 4.05 0.98 0.56
CA PRO A 49 4.20 -0.08 1.57
C PRO A 49 3.30 0.08 2.80
N GLY A 50 2.33 1.00 2.78
CA GLY A 50 1.34 1.18 3.83
C GLY A 50 1.08 2.63 4.19
N ASP A 51 0.27 2.84 5.21
CA ASP A 51 -0.18 4.13 5.73
C ASP A 51 -0.72 5.05 4.63
N ILE A 52 -1.65 4.49 3.86
CA ILE A 52 -2.18 5.08 2.65
C ILE A 52 -3.21 6.16 2.98
N SER A 53 -4.13 5.86 3.89
CA SER A 53 -5.29 6.69 4.17
C SER A 53 -5.72 6.60 5.63
N TRP A 54 -6.12 7.73 6.19
CA TRP A 54 -6.73 7.84 7.51
C TRP A 54 -8.20 7.40 7.57
N ALA A 55 -8.78 6.95 6.47
CA ALA A 55 -10.15 6.47 6.44
C ALA A 55 -10.37 5.30 7.41
N MET A 56 -11.52 5.30 8.09
CA MET A 56 -11.91 4.20 8.99
C MET A 56 -12.63 3.07 8.24
N GLY A 57 -13.05 3.30 7.00
CA GLY A 57 -13.75 2.32 6.18
C GLY A 57 -13.85 2.74 4.72
N PHE A 58 -14.40 1.87 3.88
CA PHE A 58 -14.43 2.10 2.43
C PHE A 58 -15.16 3.36 2.01
N SER A 59 -16.26 3.74 2.69
CA SER A 59 -17.02 4.94 2.35
C SER A 59 -16.18 6.22 2.47
N GLU A 60 -15.29 6.28 3.45
CA GLU A 60 -14.37 7.40 3.65
C GLU A 60 -13.15 7.30 2.71
N ALA A 61 -12.71 6.08 2.38
CA ALA A 61 -11.55 5.84 1.53
C ALA A 61 -11.77 6.20 0.05
N VAL A 62 -13.01 6.33 -0.41
CA VAL A 62 -13.32 6.54 -1.85
C VAL A 62 -12.55 7.71 -2.45
N LYS A 63 -12.49 8.88 -1.79
CA LYS A 63 -11.79 10.05 -2.34
C LYS A 63 -10.28 9.85 -2.39
N ASP A 64 -9.70 9.24 -1.35
CA ASP A 64 -8.27 8.95 -1.29
C ASP A 64 -7.85 7.96 -2.38
N PHE A 65 -8.65 6.92 -2.58
CA PHE A 65 -8.42 5.93 -3.64
C PHE A 65 -8.69 6.50 -5.04
N SER A 66 -9.68 7.39 -5.19
CA SER A 66 -9.90 8.10 -6.46
C SER A 66 -8.70 8.97 -6.82
N PHE A 67 -8.15 9.68 -5.84
CA PHE A 67 -6.93 10.45 -6.01
C PHE A 67 -5.75 9.56 -6.42
N LEU A 68 -5.49 8.47 -5.68
CA LEU A 68 -4.42 7.53 -6.04
C LEU A 68 -4.63 6.93 -7.43
N ASN A 69 -5.87 6.60 -7.78
CA ASN A 69 -6.17 6.02 -9.09
C ASN A 69 -5.94 7.01 -10.24
N SER A 70 -6.07 8.31 -10.00
CA SER A 70 -5.81 9.36 -11.00
C SER A 70 -4.32 9.58 -11.27
N LEU A 71 -3.45 9.22 -10.35
CA LEU A 71 -2.00 9.34 -10.50
C LEU A 71 -1.46 8.34 -11.54
N ASN A 72 -0.40 8.72 -12.26
CA ASN A 72 0.25 7.87 -13.25
C ASN A 72 0.76 6.53 -12.67
N GLY A 73 0.82 5.53 -13.51
CA GLY A 73 1.38 4.21 -13.21
C GLY A 73 0.46 3.27 -12.45
N THR A 74 0.86 2.02 -12.33
CA THR A 74 0.16 1.01 -11.52
C THR A 74 0.65 1.07 -10.07
N LYS A 75 -0.29 1.22 -9.13
CA LYS A 75 0.01 1.27 -7.69
C LYS A 75 -0.17 -0.09 -7.05
N TYR A 76 0.87 -0.59 -6.40
CA TYR A 76 0.87 -1.82 -5.60
C TYR A 76 0.90 -1.45 -4.12
N ILE A 77 -0.17 -1.73 -3.41
CA ILE A 77 -0.36 -1.27 -2.04
C ILE A 77 -0.29 -2.41 -1.04
N LEU A 78 0.38 -2.15 0.07
CA LEU A 78 0.42 -3.02 1.26
C LEU A 78 -0.34 -2.37 2.40
N LYS A 79 -0.56 -3.14 3.46
CA LYS A 79 -1.23 -2.66 4.67
C LYS A 79 -0.26 -1.99 5.62
N GLY A 80 -0.51 -0.73 5.96
CA GLY A 80 0.12 -0.04 7.07
C GLY A 80 -0.62 -0.18 8.40
N ASN A 81 -0.03 0.37 9.47
CA ASN A 81 -0.62 0.31 10.79
C ASN A 81 -1.82 1.27 10.94
N HIS A 82 -1.87 2.36 10.19
CA HIS A 82 -2.98 3.32 10.18
C HIS A 82 -4.03 3.06 9.10
N ASP A 83 -3.88 1.99 8.29
CA ASP A 83 -4.89 1.62 7.30
C ASP A 83 -6.07 0.89 7.94
N TYR A 84 -6.89 1.61 8.68
CA TYR A 84 -8.06 1.07 9.41
C TYR A 84 -9.18 0.60 8.46
N TRP A 85 -9.25 1.15 7.24
CA TRP A 85 -10.16 0.74 6.17
C TRP A 85 -9.89 -0.67 5.64
N TRP A 86 -8.70 -1.22 5.91
CA TRP A 86 -8.26 -2.52 5.39
C TRP A 86 -9.19 -3.66 5.80
N ASN A 87 -9.53 -4.54 4.84
CA ASN A 87 -10.49 -5.62 5.03
C ASN A 87 -9.99 -6.92 4.39
N THR A 88 -10.89 -7.90 4.21
CA THR A 88 -10.55 -9.13 3.47
C THR A 88 -10.28 -8.83 2.00
N MET A 89 -9.43 -9.62 1.35
CA MET A 89 -9.10 -9.47 -0.07
C MET A 89 -10.34 -9.39 -0.95
N SER A 90 -11.34 -10.25 -0.69
CA SER A 90 -12.59 -10.24 -1.46
C SER A 90 -13.32 -8.91 -1.36
N LYS A 91 -13.42 -8.32 -0.16
CA LYS A 91 -14.07 -7.02 0.04
C LYS A 91 -13.27 -5.89 -0.58
N MET A 92 -11.94 -5.92 -0.47
CA MET A 92 -11.06 -4.91 -1.04
C MET A 92 -11.10 -4.95 -2.58
N ASN A 93 -11.02 -6.14 -3.18
CA ASN A 93 -11.13 -6.28 -4.63
C ASN A 93 -12.51 -5.83 -5.14
N LYS A 94 -13.57 -6.13 -4.41
CA LYS A 94 -14.91 -5.63 -4.72
C LYS A 94 -14.95 -4.10 -4.67
N PHE A 95 -14.41 -3.50 -3.61
CA PHE A 95 -14.32 -2.04 -3.48
C PHE A 95 -13.57 -1.40 -4.65
N LEU A 96 -12.42 -1.95 -5.05
CA LEU A 96 -11.66 -1.44 -6.20
C LEU A 96 -12.47 -1.55 -7.50
N SER A 97 -13.09 -2.69 -7.76
CA SER A 97 -13.83 -2.93 -8.99
C SER A 97 -15.12 -2.11 -9.10
N GLU A 98 -15.88 -1.96 -8.01
CA GLU A 98 -17.12 -1.18 -7.99
C GLU A 98 -16.89 0.33 -8.19
N ASN A 99 -15.69 0.82 -7.86
CA ASN A 99 -15.33 2.24 -8.03
C ASN A 99 -14.45 2.49 -9.26
N GLY A 100 -14.10 1.46 -10.05
CA GLY A 100 -13.26 1.61 -11.24
C GLY A 100 -11.81 1.99 -10.93
N PHE A 101 -11.28 1.55 -9.78
CA PHE A 101 -9.90 1.82 -9.38
C PHE A 101 -8.94 0.81 -10.03
N ASP A 102 -8.86 0.85 -11.36
CA ASP A 102 -8.20 -0.17 -12.19
C ASP A 102 -6.66 -0.11 -12.12
N SER A 103 -6.09 0.99 -11.67
CA SER A 103 -4.63 1.15 -11.54
C SER A 103 -4.08 0.72 -10.17
N ILE A 104 -4.93 0.21 -9.26
CA ILE A 104 -4.54 -0.18 -7.90
C ILE A 104 -4.56 -1.70 -7.75
N ARG A 105 -3.50 -2.25 -7.16
CA ARG A 105 -3.33 -3.69 -6.88
C ARG A 105 -2.97 -3.86 -5.40
N ILE A 106 -3.48 -4.91 -4.78
CA ILE A 106 -3.25 -5.17 -3.35
C ILE A 106 -2.28 -6.33 -3.19
N ILE A 107 -1.21 -6.10 -2.42
CA ILE A 107 -0.28 -7.13 -1.98
C ILE A 107 -0.71 -7.62 -0.60
N HIS A 108 -1.20 -8.85 -0.56
CA HIS A 108 -1.61 -9.53 0.68
C HIS A 108 -1.61 -11.04 0.51
N ASN A 109 -0.57 -11.71 0.97
CA ASN A 109 -0.31 -13.14 0.76
C ASN A 109 -0.15 -13.56 -0.70
N ASN A 110 0.13 -12.63 -1.58
CA ASN A 110 0.35 -12.80 -3.02
C ASN A 110 1.62 -12.07 -3.45
N ALA A 111 1.95 -12.16 -4.73
CA ALA A 111 3.01 -11.39 -5.35
C ALA A 111 2.63 -11.00 -6.78
N TYR A 112 3.27 -9.98 -7.29
CA TYR A 112 3.11 -9.53 -8.68
C TYR A 112 4.46 -9.50 -9.39
N SER A 113 4.43 -9.81 -10.69
CA SER A 113 5.58 -9.62 -11.57
C SER A 113 5.62 -8.17 -12.05
N VAL A 114 6.70 -7.47 -11.76
CA VAL A 114 6.89 -6.06 -12.11
C VAL A 114 8.34 -5.85 -12.53
N GLU A 115 8.56 -5.33 -13.75
CA GLU A 115 9.90 -4.95 -14.25
C GLU A 115 10.97 -6.04 -14.10
N GLY A 116 10.59 -7.31 -14.25
CA GLY A 116 11.54 -8.44 -14.09
C GLY A 116 11.84 -8.82 -12.65
N PHE A 117 11.07 -8.31 -11.70
CA PHE A 117 11.08 -8.71 -10.30
C PHE A 117 9.73 -9.29 -9.90
N ALA A 118 9.73 -10.16 -8.91
CA ALA A 118 8.54 -10.54 -8.18
C ALA A 118 8.45 -9.67 -6.92
N ILE A 119 7.47 -8.77 -6.86
CA ILE A 119 7.22 -7.93 -5.68
C ILE A 119 6.20 -8.60 -4.78
N GLY A 120 6.53 -8.72 -3.51
CA GLY A 120 5.68 -9.28 -2.49
C GLY A 120 5.98 -8.64 -1.14
N GLY A 121 5.15 -8.91 -0.17
CA GLY A 121 5.34 -8.36 1.16
C GLY A 121 4.21 -8.71 2.10
N SER A 122 4.35 -8.23 3.31
CA SER A 122 3.36 -8.31 4.39
C SER A 122 3.54 -7.06 5.24
N ARG A 123 2.54 -6.72 6.03
CA ARG A 123 2.74 -5.70 7.06
C ARG A 123 3.89 -6.16 7.96
N GLY A 124 4.96 -5.40 8.05
CA GLY A 124 6.17 -5.78 8.78
C GLY A 124 6.21 -5.28 10.22
N TRP A 125 5.20 -4.50 10.65
CA TRP A 125 5.21 -3.84 11.94
C TRP A 125 4.67 -4.72 13.07
N PHE A 126 5.31 -4.62 14.21
CA PHE A 126 4.84 -5.07 15.52
C PHE A 126 5.47 -4.15 16.58
N TYR A 127 4.78 -3.98 17.69
CA TYR A 127 5.19 -3.00 18.70
C TYR A 127 6.06 -3.59 19.81
N ASP A 128 5.87 -4.87 20.10
CA ASP A 128 6.54 -5.56 21.20
C ASP A 128 6.51 -7.07 20.95
N ASP A 129 7.48 -7.78 21.48
CA ASP A 129 7.56 -9.26 21.46
C ASP A 129 7.43 -9.86 22.87
N SER A 130 7.19 -9.03 23.89
CA SER A 130 7.25 -9.40 25.29
C SER A 130 6.06 -10.25 25.75
N SER A 131 4.91 -10.16 25.09
CA SER A 131 3.70 -10.91 25.47
C SER A 131 3.44 -12.13 24.56
N PRO A 132 2.78 -13.19 25.08
CA PRO A 132 2.34 -14.31 24.26
C PRO A 132 1.35 -13.90 23.14
N ALA A 133 0.63 -12.78 23.29
CA ALA A 133 -0.25 -12.24 22.29
C ALA A 133 0.55 -11.65 21.12
N ASP A 134 1.62 -10.92 21.42
CA ASP A 134 2.52 -10.31 20.43
C ASP A 134 3.27 -11.37 19.65
N GLN A 135 3.76 -12.42 20.32
CA GLN A 135 4.38 -13.57 19.66
C GLN A 135 3.46 -14.26 18.65
N LYS A 136 2.14 -14.35 18.95
CA LYS A 136 1.16 -14.87 17.98
C LYS A 136 0.99 -13.94 16.77
N VAL A 137 1.08 -12.63 16.96
CA VAL A 137 1.04 -11.65 15.87
C VAL A 137 2.27 -11.82 14.98
N ILE A 138 3.47 -11.89 15.55
CA ILE A 138 4.73 -12.09 14.84
C ILE A 138 4.69 -13.39 14.01
N LEU A 139 4.28 -14.51 14.60
CA LEU A 139 4.19 -15.79 13.90
C LEU A 139 3.20 -15.74 12.75
N ARG A 140 2.08 -15.06 12.91
CA ARG A 140 1.09 -14.86 11.84
C ARG A 140 1.64 -14.01 10.70
N GLU A 141 2.35 -12.92 11.01
CA GLU A 141 2.96 -12.07 9.98
C GLU A 141 4.10 -12.80 9.25
N ALA A 142 4.92 -13.55 9.97
CA ALA A 142 5.92 -14.44 9.36
C ALA A 142 5.28 -15.46 8.41
N GLY A 143 4.11 -16.00 8.78
CA GLY A 143 3.31 -16.88 7.92
C GLY A 143 2.81 -16.19 6.65
N ARG A 144 2.35 -14.94 6.75
CA ARG A 144 1.90 -14.13 5.62
C ARG A 144 3.04 -13.78 4.69
N LEU A 145 4.17 -13.35 5.24
CA LEU A 145 5.37 -13.07 4.45
C LEU A 145 5.82 -14.32 3.70
N ARG A 146 5.85 -15.47 4.38
CA ARG A 146 6.19 -16.77 3.75
C ARG A 146 5.21 -17.15 2.64
N ALA A 147 3.92 -16.87 2.80
CA ALA A 147 2.92 -17.08 1.74
C ALA A 147 3.20 -16.19 0.52
N SER A 148 3.45 -14.90 0.74
CA SER A 148 3.80 -13.97 -0.33
C SER A 148 5.08 -14.37 -1.06
N LEU A 149 6.12 -14.81 -0.32
CA LEU A 149 7.37 -15.32 -0.90
C LEU A 149 7.16 -16.55 -1.79
N LYS A 150 6.33 -17.49 -1.35
CA LYS A 150 5.99 -18.68 -2.16
C LYS A 150 5.30 -18.31 -3.46
N GLU A 151 4.42 -17.32 -3.45
CA GLU A 151 3.81 -16.81 -4.68
C GLU A 151 4.84 -16.12 -5.59
N ALA A 152 5.77 -15.35 -5.00
CA ALA A 152 6.86 -14.71 -5.72
C ALA A 152 7.80 -15.75 -6.39
N GLU A 153 8.14 -16.82 -5.69
CA GLU A 153 8.96 -17.92 -6.24
C GLU A 153 8.31 -18.57 -7.47
N LYS A 154 6.99 -18.74 -7.48
CA LYS A 154 6.26 -19.29 -8.63
C LYS A 154 6.37 -18.43 -9.89
N LEU A 155 6.60 -17.13 -9.73
CA LEU A 155 6.76 -16.20 -10.85
C LEU A 155 8.14 -16.32 -11.53
N GLY A 156 9.12 -16.98 -10.87
CA GLY A 156 10.44 -17.27 -11.45
C GLY A 156 11.38 -16.06 -11.60
N TYR A 157 11.05 -14.93 -10.98
CA TYR A 157 11.87 -13.72 -10.99
C TYR A 157 12.64 -13.54 -9.68
N LYS A 158 13.62 -12.62 -9.68
CA LYS A 158 14.23 -12.16 -8.43
C LYS A 158 13.15 -11.55 -7.55
N THR A 159 13.09 -12.03 -6.30
CA THR A 159 12.09 -11.55 -5.34
C THR A 159 12.55 -10.26 -4.68
N CYS A 160 11.69 -9.26 -4.69
CA CYS A 160 11.84 -8.04 -3.91
C CYS A 160 10.80 -8.03 -2.79
N ILE A 161 11.26 -8.02 -1.55
CA ILE A 161 10.41 -7.94 -0.36
C ILE A 161 10.33 -6.48 0.05
N ILE A 162 9.12 -5.99 0.19
CA ILE A 162 8.87 -4.62 0.62
C ILE A 162 8.21 -4.67 2.00
N PRO A 163 8.95 -4.34 3.06
CA PRO A 163 8.38 -4.12 4.37
C PRO A 163 7.67 -2.77 4.40
N GLU A 164 6.74 -2.62 5.32
CA GLU A 164 6.20 -1.30 5.67
C GLU A 164 7.32 -0.40 6.21
N SER A 165 7.29 0.88 5.85
CA SER A 165 8.09 1.93 6.51
C SER A 165 7.49 2.23 7.89
N ASN A 166 8.33 2.34 8.91
CA ASN A 166 7.96 2.84 10.23
C ASN A 166 8.10 4.36 10.26
#